data_bb7b7f31a55ef1863d055f47933691d6
#
_entry.id   bb7b7f31a55ef1863d055f47933691d6
#
_cell.length_a   1.000
_cell.length_b   1.000
_cell.length_c   1.000
_cell.angle_alpha   90.00
_cell.angle_beta   90.00
_cell.angle_gamma   90.00
#
_symmetry.space_group_name_H-M   'P 1'
#
loop_
_entity.id
_entity.type
_entity.pdbx_description
1 polymer ?
#
loop_
_entity_poly.entity_id
_entity_poly.type
_entity_poly.pdbx_seq_one_letter_code
_entity_poly.pdbx_strand_id
1 'polypeptide(L)'
;MRKKNKFLCEICFEYQDMFYLLRDKLSCTNAAKHTIQLEPGVTPINTRPYRLPESQKEEIDRQVKQLVVDGIVTPSESPWNSPLLIVPKRAGLEGQPKWTMVVDFRKLKKKTIGDAHPLPDITEIMDQLGQSKYFTCLDMAMGYHQIELEHGDGPKTAFSTKQGHWEYLRLPFGLKTAPATFQKMMNSVLSRLTGTCCFVYLDDIVLYARSLAEHDAKLREILDRLRTYKLKLQPEKCQFLRKEVTYLGHQITNAGVRLDPQKVAKIERFPTPTNPRELKAFWGMVSYY
;
A
#
# COMPACT_ATOMS: atom_id res chain seq x y z
N MET A 1 18.81 22.03 15.90
CA MET A 1 19.05 20.98 14.89
C MET A 1 19.80 19.75 15.44
N ARG A 2 20.96 19.89 16.08
CA ARG A 2 21.77 18.74 16.57
C ARG A 2 21.03 17.76 17.50
N LYS A 3 20.21 18.21 18.45
CA LYS A 3 19.42 17.34 19.36
C LYS A 3 18.34 16.50 18.62
N LYS A 4 17.71 17.08 17.59
CA LYS A 4 16.70 16.35 16.78
C LYS A 4 17.32 15.19 15.98
N ASN A 5 18.48 15.43 15.36
CA ASN A 5 19.16 14.40 14.57
C ASN A 5 19.68 13.26 15.45
N LYS A 6 20.23 13.57 16.64
CA LYS A 6 20.69 12.54 17.57
C LYS A 6 19.55 11.62 17.99
N PHE A 7 18.42 12.19 18.37
CA PHE A 7 17.22 11.49 18.77
C PHE A 7 16.65 10.53 17.66
N LEU A 8 16.52 11.03 16.42
CA LEU A 8 16.09 10.19 15.32
C LEU A 8 17.06 9.05 15.02
N CYS A 9 18.37 9.30 15.12
CA CYS A 9 19.37 8.25 14.96
C CYS A 9 19.23 7.16 16.04
N GLU A 10 18.97 7.54 17.30
CA GLU A 10 18.75 6.58 18.39
C GLU A 10 17.54 5.69 18.13
N ILE A 11 16.39 6.27 17.72
CA ILE A 11 15.20 5.49 17.38
C ILE A 11 15.44 4.61 16.16
N CYS A 12 16.02 5.14 15.08
CA CYS A 12 16.28 4.35 13.89
C CYS A 12 17.24 3.18 14.18
N PHE A 13 18.18 3.35 15.08
CA PHE A 13 19.08 2.28 15.51
C PHE A 13 18.37 1.24 16.39
N GLU A 14 17.55 1.67 17.35
CA GLU A 14 16.77 0.79 18.23
C GLU A 14 15.74 -0.04 17.46
N TYR A 15 15.16 0.54 16.40
CA TYR A 15 14.11 -0.09 15.58
C TYR A 15 14.59 -0.46 14.17
N GLN A 16 15.90 -0.68 13.97
CA GLN A 16 16.47 -1.01 12.66
C GLN A 16 15.84 -2.28 12.05
N ASP A 17 15.45 -3.23 12.88
CA ASP A 17 14.76 -4.46 12.48
C ASP A 17 13.37 -4.24 11.92
N MET A 18 12.78 -3.04 12.11
CA MET A 18 11.47 -2.66 11.57
C MET A 18 11.51 -2.21 10.13
N PHE A 19 12.70 -1.85 9.63
CA PHE A 19 12.86 -1.35 8.28
C PHE A 19 13.21 -2.49 7.33
N TYR A 20 12.51 -2.52 6.18
CA TYR A 20 12.79 -3.45 5.11
C TYR A 20 13.95 -2.91 4.27
N LEU A 21 15.09 -3.55 4.36
CA LEU A 21 16.30 -3.17 3.63
C LEU A 21 16.52 -4.06 2.41
N LEU A 22 17.38 -3.59 1.51
CA LEU A 22 17.78 -4.34 0.32
C LEU A 22 18.41 -5.69 0.75
N ARG A 23 17.85 -6.82 0.31
CA ARG A 23 18.20 -8.20 0.66
C ARG A 23 17.51 -8.79 1.90
N ASP A 24 16.67 -8.03 2.60
CA ASP A 24 15.85 -8.62 3.64
C ASP A 24 14.75 -9.50 3.03
N LYS A 25 14.36 -10.55 3.74
CA LYS A 25 13.10 -11.23 3.44
C LYS A 25 11.95 -10.43 4.04
N LEU A 26 10.93 -10.20 3.23
CA LEU A 26 9.71 -9.56 3.72
C LEU A 26 9.06 -10.45 4.78
N SER A 27 8.84 -9.91 5.97
CA SER A 27 8.15 -10.61 7.05
C SER A 27 6.70 -10.91 6.67
N CYS A 28 6.11 -11.84 7.39
CA CYS A 28 4.69 -12.11 7.33
C CYS A 28 4.07 -11.80 8.68
N THR A 29 3.00 -11.02 8.67
CA THR A 29 2.28 -10.70 9.91
C THR A 29 1.47 -11.90 10.39
N ASN A 30 1.32 -11.99 11.71
CA ASN A 30 0.43 -12.94 12.36
C ASN A 30 -0.91 -12.28 12.77
N ALA A 31 -1.12 -11.02 12.42
CA ALA A 31 -2.30 -10.27 12.81
C ALA A 31 -3.57 -10.64 12.03
N ALA A 32 -3.41 -11.08 10.79
CA ALA A 32 -4.53 -11.43 9.91
C ALA A 32 -4.09 -12.36 8.80
N LYS A 33 -5.06 -13.11 8.24
CA LYS A 33 -4.98 -13.78 6.96
C LYS A 33 -6.09 -13.27 6.05
N HIS A 34 -5.88 -13.35 4.76
CA HIS A 34 -6.88 -12.91 3.78
C HIS A 34 -7.63 -14.08 3.16
N THR A 35 -8.96 -13.99 3.12
CA THR A 35 -9.83 -14.95 2.47
C THR A 35 -10.46 -14.38 1.20
N ILE A 36 -10.58 -15.21 0.16
CA ILE A 36 -11.25 -14.87 -1.10
C ILE A 36 -12.59 -15.61 -1.15
N GLN A 37 -13.63 -14.97 -0.64
CA GLN A 37 -14.97 -15.53 -0.67
C GLN A 37 -15.62 -15.30 -2.04
N LEU A 38 -16.05 -16.38 -2.67
CA LEU A 38 -16.71 -16.33 -3.99
C LEU A 38 -18.23 -16.51 -3.84
N GLU A 39 -18.97 -16.01 -4.82
CA GLU A 39 -20.39 -16.30 -4.97
C GLU A 39 -20.60 -17.82 -5.09
N PRO A 40 -21.73 -18.37 -4.61
CA PRO A 40 -22.01 -19.80 -4.73
C PRO A 40 -22.00 -20.26 -6.20
N GLY A 41 -21.45 -21.45 -6.45
CA GLY A 41 -21.43 -22.08 -7.78
C GLY A 41 -20.40 -21.51 -8.76
N VAL A 42 -19.50 -20.66 -8.33
CA VAL A 42 -18.43 -20.13 -9.20
C VAL A 42 -17.44 -21.23 -9.54
N THR A 43 -17.29 -21.50 -10.82
CA THR A 43 -16.26 -22.40 -11.37
C THR A 43 -14.95 -21.65 -11.63
N PRO A 44 -13.81 -22.34 -11.70
CA PRO A 44 -12.52 -21.74 -11.99
C PRO A 44 -12.53 -20.86 -13.24
N ILE A 45 -12.03 -19.64 -13.10
CA ILE A 45 -11.93 -18.66 -14.18
C ILE A 45 -10.56 -18.79 -14.82
N ASN A 46 -10.52 -19.25 -16.07
CA ASN A 46 -9.30 -19.29 -16.87
C ASN A 46 -9.37 -18.20 -17.95
N THR A 47 -8.48 -17.21 -17.87
CA THR A 47 -8.39 -16.13 -18.85
C THR A 47 -7.06 -16.22 -19.59
N ARG A 48 -7.14 -16.24 -20.92
CA ARG A 48 -5.94 -16.30 -21.76
C ARG A 48 -4.99 -15.13 -21.46
N PRO A 49 -3.67 -15.38 -21.33
CA PRO A 49 -2.68 -14.32 -21.15
C PRO A 49 -2.70 -13.31 -22.30
N TYR A 50 -2.41 -12.04 -21.98
CA TYR A 50 -2.26 -11.01 -22.98
C TYR A 50 -0.99 -11.21 -23.82
N ARG A 51 -1.02 -10.79 -25.06
CA ARG A 51 0.20 -10.73 -25.89
C ARG A 51 1.07 -9.57 -25.41
N LEU A 52 2.30 -9.90 -25.01
CA LEU A 52 3.27 -8.93 -24.54
C LEU A 52 4.55 -9.01 -25.39
N PRO A 53 5.25 -7.90 -25.61
CA PRO A 53 6.59 -7.88 -26.18
C PRO A 53 7.57 -8.74 -25.38
N GLU A 54 8.61 -9.27 -26.01
CA GLU A 54 9.56 -10.18 -25.34
C GLU A 54 10.29 -9.50 -24.18
N SER A 55 10.71 -8.26 -24.34
CA SER A 55 11.33 -7.47 -23.26
C SER A 55 10.45 -7.34 -22.00
N GLN A 56 9.12 -7.25 -22.18
CA GLN A 56 8.19 -7.20 -21.06
C GLN A 56 8.04 -8.57 -20.39
N LYS A 57 8.08 -9.66 -21.16
CA LYS A 57 8.06 -11.01 -20.61
C LYS A 57 9.31 -11.32 -19.78
N GLU A 58 10.49 -10.92 -20.25
CA GLU A 58 11.75 -11.05 -19.51
C GLU A 58 11.69 -10.31 -18.17
N GLU A 59 11.14 -9.10 -18.17
CA GLU A 59 10.98 -8.34 -16.92
C GLU A 59 9.96 -8.98 -15.97
N ILE A 60 8.86 -9.56 -16.49
CA ILE A 60 7.90 -10.35 -15.70
C ILE A 60 8.62 -11.54 -15.06
N ASP A 61 9.37 -12.31 -15.85
CA ASP A 61 10.08 -13.49 -15.37
C ASP A 61 11.11 -13.12 -14.27
N ARG A 62 11.78 -11.96 -14.43
CA ARG A 62 12.68 -11.44 -13.40
C ARG A 62 11.94 -11.11 -12.11
N GLN A 63 10.78 -10.44 -12.20
CA GLN A 63 9.98 -10.09 -11.04
C GLN A 63 9.39 -11.33 -10.35
N VAL A 64 8.90 -12.32 -11.12
CA VAL A 64 8.38 -13.58 -10.56
C VAL A 64 9.48 -14.35 -9.83
N LYS A 65 10.69 -14.45 -10.38
CA LYS A 65 11.82 -15.08 -9.68
C LYS A 65 12.06 -14.44 -8.31
N GLN A 66 12.01 -13.10 -8.24
CA GLN A 66 12.17 -12.40 -6.97
C GLN A 66 11.02 -12.72 -6.01
N LEU A 67 9.78 -12.72 -6.48
CA LEU A 67 8.61 -13.06 -5.66
C LEU A 67 8.68 -14.52 -5.13
N VAL A 68 9.26 -15.44 -5.89
CA VAL A 68 9.49 -16.84 -5.45
C VAL A 68 10.55 -16.88 -4.34
N VAL A 69 11.67 -16.16 -4.52
CA VAL A 69 12.73 -16.06 -3.50
C VAL A 69 12.19 -15.45 -2.21
N ASP A 70 11.33 -14.47 -2.32
CA ASP A 70 10.69 -13.80 -1.18
C ASP A 70 9.55 -14.63 -0.56
N GLY A 71 9.19 -15.78 -1.13
CA GLY A 71 8.11 -16.63 -0.65
C GLY A 71 6.72 -15.97 -0.76
N ILE A 72 6.53 -15.14 -1.78
CA ILE A 72 5.26 -14.45 -2.06
C ILE A 72 4.42 -15.24 -3.07
N VAL A 73 5.07 -15.91 -4.01
CA VAL A 73 4.43 -16.80 -5.00
C VAL A 73 5.09 -18.17 -5.01
N THR A 74 4.35 -19.18 -5.48
CA THR A 74 4.80 -20.57 -5.62
C THR A 74 4.34 -21.15 -6.97
N PRO A 75 4.98 -22.17 -7.52
CA PRO A 75 4.45 -22.94 -8.64
C PRO A 75 3.05 -23.46 -8.34
N SER A 76 2.18 -23.54 -9.36
CA SER A 76 0.77 -23.90 -9.21
C SER A 76 0.31 -24.87 -10.29
N GLU A 77 -0.63 -25.76 -9.93
CA GLU A 77 -1.42 -26.60 -10.84
C GLU A 77 -2.90 -26.16 -10.88
N SER A 78 -3.16 -24.94 -10.45
CA SER A 78 -4.51 -24.40 -10.34
C SER A 78 -5.23 -24.34 -11.68
N PRO A 79 -6.53 -24.67 -11.73
CA PRO A 79 -7.36 -24.45 -12.92
C PRO A 79 -7.72 -22.96 -13.16
N TRP A 80 -7.40 -22.08 -12.21
CA TRP A 80 -7.59 -20.65 -12.34
C TRP A 80 -6.44 -20.02 -13.11
N ASN A 81 -6.72 -18.98 -13.88
CA ASN A 81 -5.68 -18.19 -14.55
C ASN A 81 -6.14 -16.76 -14.79
N SER A 82 -5.40 -15.80 -14.27
CA SER A 82 -5.59 -14.37 -14.50
C SER A 82 -4.46 -13.81 -15.36
N PRO A 83 -4.75 -12.97 -16.36
CA PRO A 83 -3.72 -12.45 -17.25
C PRO A 83 -2.84 -11.41 -16.55
N LEU A 84 -1.60 -11.28 -17.01
CA LEU A 84 -0.63 -10.31 -16.53
C LEU A 84 -0.61 -9.07 -17.41
N LEU A 85 -0.38 -7.94 -16.77
CA LEU A 85 -0.08 -6.65 -17.36
C LEU A 85 1.25 -6.14 -16.79
N ILE A 86 1.94 -5.33 -17.56
CA ILE A 86 3.11 -4.60 -17.08
C ILE A 86 2.84 -3.11 -17.22
N VAL A 87 3.04 -2.38 -16.13
CA VAL A 87 2.72 -0.96 -16.04
C VAL A 87 4.01 -0.18 -15.76
N PRO A 88 4.28 0.91 -16.50
CA PRO A 88 5.44 1.73 -16.20
C PRO A 88 5.27 2.42 -14.85
N LYS A 89 6.27 2.29 -13.98
CA LYS A 89 6.41 3.18 -12.82
C LYS A 89 6.93 4.54 -13.29
N ARG A 90 6.56 5.60 -12.60
CA ARG A 90 7.20 6.91 -12.82
C ARG A 90 8.71 6.72 -12.72
N ALA A 91 9.44 7.24 -13.71
CA ALA A 91 10.90 7.16 -13.73
C ALA A 91 11.47 7.71 -12.41
N GLY A 92 12.33 6.92 -11.76
CA GLY A 92 13.14 7.40 -10.66
C GLY A 92 14.21 8.38 -11.17
N LEU A 93 15.00 8.95 -10.27
CA LEU A 93 16.09 9.90 -10.57
C LEU A 93 17.12 9.41 -11.61
N GLU A 94 17.16 8.11 -11.91
CA GLU A 94 18.11 7.47 -12.83
C GLU A 94 17.60 7.35 -14.29
N GLY A 95 16.42 7.89 -14.62
CA GLY A 95 15.93 7.97 -16.03
C GLY A 95 15.53 6.64 -16.69
N GLN A 96 15.77 5.48 -16.07
CA GLN A 96 15.37 4.19 -16.64
C GLN A 96 13.90 3.88 -16.33
N PRO A 97 13.12 3.42 -17.31
CA PRO A 97 11.73 3.03 -17.09
C PRO A 97 11.68 1.82 -16.14
N LYS A 98 11.18 2.03 -14.93
CA LYS A 98 10.87 0.94 -14.00
C LYS A 98 9.49 0.39 -14.30
N TRP A 99 9.36 -0.91 -14.36
CA TRP A 99 8.11 -1.62 -14.66
C TRP A 99 7.57 -2.33 -13.42
N THR A 100 6.26 -2.46 -13.33
CA THR A 100 5.59 -3.26 -12.30
C THR A 100 4.68 -4.27 -12.96
N MET A 101 4.85 -5.54 -12.60
CA MET A 101 3.94 -6.60 -12.94
C MET A 101 2.63 -6.44 -12.15
N VAL A 102 1.51 -6.55 -12.83
CA VAL A 102 0.16 -6.50 -12.24
C VAL A 102 -0.66 -7.64 -12.77
N VAL A 103 -1.31 -8.39 -11.89
CA VAL A 103 -2.26 -9.44 -12.27
C VAL A 103 -3.65 -8.82 -12.43
N ASP A 104 -4.31 -9.11 -13.53
CA ASP A 104 -5.65 -8.59 -13.83
C ASP A 104 -6.75 -9.47 -13.21
N PHE A 105 -7.09 -9.15 -11.99
CA PHE A 105 -8.14 -9.84 -11.24
C PHE A 105 -9.57 -9.32 -11.52
N ARG A 106 -9.82 -8.53 -12.58
CA ARG A 106 -11.15 -7.95 -12.84
C ARG A 106 -12.26 -8.99 -12.93
N LYS A 107 -11.99 -10.15 -13.54
CA LYS A 107 -12.99 -11.25 -13.62
C LYS A 107 -13.22 -11.89 -12.24
N LEU A 108 -12.15 -12.15 -11.49
CA LEU A 108 -12.23 -12.67 -10.13
C LEU A 108 -12.97 -11.68 -9.22
N LYS A 109 -12.67 -10.37 -9.31
CA LYS A 109 -13.38 -9.33 -8.55
C LYS A 109 -14.89 -9.33 -8.73
N LYS A 110 -15.36 -9.60 -9.95
CA LYS A 110 -16.81 -9.66 -10.25
C LYS A 110 -17.50 -10.84 -9.55
N LYS A 111 -16.76 -11.88 -9.24
CA LYS A 111 -17.25 -13.10 -8.58
C LYS A 111 -16.91 -13.18 -7.09
N THR A 112 -16.13 -12.24 -6.59
CA THR A 112 -15.78 -12.14 -5.17
C THR A 112 -16.88 -11.40 -4.42
N ILE A 113 -17.32 -11.97 -3.30
CA ILE A 113 -18.22 -11.29 -2.35
C ILE A 113 -17.50 -10.07 -1.78
N GLY A 114 -18.16 -8.92 -1.76
CA GLY A 114 -17.59 -7.68 -1.24
C GLY A 114 -17.46 -7.71 0.28
N ASP A 115 -16.55 -6.90 0.79
CA ASP A 115 -16.43 -6.61 2.23
C ASP A 115 -16.93 -5.19 2.47
N ALA A 116 -17.82 -5.01 3.44
CA ALA A 116 -18.45 -3.73 3.77
C ALA A 116 -17.67 -2.92 4.82
N HIS A 117 -16.43 -3.32 5.16
CA HIS A 117 -15.65 -2.56 6.14
C HIS A 117 -15.38 -1.13 5.64
N PRO A 118 -15.81 -0.10 6.40
CA PRO A 118 -15.61 1.28 5.99
C PRO A 118 -14.13 1.67 6.05
N LEU A 119 -13.68 2.43 5.09
CA LEU A 119 -12.42 3.17 5.21
C LEU A 119 -12.66 4.41 6.09
N PRO A 120 -11.65 4.88 6.83
CA PRO A 120 -11.77 6.09 7.63
C PRO A 120 -12.13 7.30 6.77
N ASP A 121 -12.90 8.24 7.34
CA ASP A 121 -13.19 9.51 6.67
C ASP A 121 -11.94 10.40 6.69
N ILE A 122 -11.52 10.82 5.49
CA ILE A 122 -10.33 11.67 5.33
C ILE A 122 -10.55 13.04 5.98
N THR A 123 -11.76 13.58 5.91
CA THR A 123 -12.10 14.90 6.47
C THR A 123 -11.93 14.90 7.99
N GLU A 124 -12.46 13.87 8.67
CA GLU A 124 -12.31 13.72 10.12
C GLU A 124 -10.84 13.59 10.54
N ILE A 125 -10.04 12.86 9.76
CA ILE A 125 -8.58 12.76 9.99
C ILE A 125 -7.94 14.13 9.88
N MET A 126 -8.27 14.90 8.84
CA MET A 126 -7.68 16.21 8.59
C MET A 126 -8.00 17.23 9.69
N ASP A 127 -9.22 17.24 10.20
CA ASP A 127 -9.66 18.15 11.27
C ASP A 127 -8.87 17.93 12.56
N GLN A 128 -8.53 16.69 12.89
CA GLN A 128 -7.77 16.37 14.09
C GLN A 128 -6.27 16.65 13.94
N LEU A 129 -5.72 16.60 12.74
CA LEU A 129 -4.30 16.84 12.49
C LEU A 129 -3.92 18.33 12.54
N GLY A 130 -4.83 19.24 12.26
CA GLY A 130 -4.56 20.69 12.08
C GLY A 130 -4.02 21.44 13.30
N GLN A 131 -4.02 20.86 14.51
CA GLN A 131 -3.51 21.49 15.73
C GLN A 131 -2.12 21.00 16.16
N SER A 132 -1.49 20.13 15.39
CA SER A 132 -0.24 19.48 15.74
C SER A 132 0.98 20.21 15.17
N LYS A 133 2.15 20.04 15.81
CA LYS A 133 3.40 20.72 15.44
C LYS A 133 4.43 19.79 14.82
N TYR A 134 4.34 18.51 15.10
CA TYR A 134 5.29 17.48 14.67
C TYR A 134 4.53 16.31 14.09
N PHE A 135 5.00 15.86 12.94
CA PHE A 135 4.39 14.77 12.20
C PHE A 135 5.43 13.72 11.80
N THR A 136 5.03 12.47 11.78
CA THR A 136 5.77 11.37 11.14
C THR A 136 4.82 10.60 10.27
N CYS A 137 5.17 10.43 8.98
CA CYS A 137 4.47 9.52 8.09
C CYS A 137 5.29 8.23 7.95
N LEU A 138 4.63 7.10 8.17
CA LEU A 138 5.21 5.77 8.00
C LEU A 138 4.50 5.06 6.86
N ASP A 139 5.26 4.46 5.95
CA ASP A 139 4.77 3.70 4.79
C ASP A 139 5.16 2.24 4.96
N MET A 140 4.22 1.33 4.72
CA MET A 140 4.45 -0.10 4.88
C MET A 140 5.22 -0.67 3.69
N ALA A 141 6.24 -1.47 3.95
CA ALA A 141 7.00 -2.14 2.90
C ALA A 141 6.14 -3.22 2.21
N MET A 142 5.72 -2.98 0.97
CA MET A 142 4.87 -3.91 0.22
C MET A 142 3.67 -4.42 1.06
N GLY A 143 2.95 -3.52 1.71
CA GLY A 143 2.01 -3.79 2.80
C GLY A 143 1.12 -5.02 2.60
N TYR A 144 0.46 -5.17 1.45
CA TYR A 144 -0.38 -6.33 1.17
C TYR A 144 0.38 -7.66 1.20
N HIS A 145 1.60 -7.72 0.69
CA HIS A 145 2.41 -8.93 0.71
C HIS A 145 2.89 -9.35 2.10
N GLN A 146 2.66 -8.55 3.13
CA GLN A 146 2.90 -8.93 4.52
C GLN A 146 1.76 -9.75 5.14
N ILE A 147 0.63 -9.93 4.43
CA ILE A 147 -0.52 -10.73 4.86
C ILE A 147 -0.52 -12.05 4.09
N GLU A 148 -0.67 -13.18 4.78
CA GLU A 148 -0.87 -14.49 4.14
C GLU A 148 -2.27 -14.61 3.55
N LEU A 149 -2.39 -15.36 2.46
CA LEU A 149 -3.67 -15.90 2.04
C LEU A 149 -4.07 -17.06 2.93
N GLU A 150 -5.38 -17.23 3.15
CA GLU A 150 -5.89 -18.41 3.86
C GLU A 150 -5.65 -19.66 3.02
N HIS A 151 -5.48 -20.78 3.70
CA HIS A 151 -5.23 -22.06 3.03
C HIS A 151 -6.36 -22.39 2.04
N GLY A 152 -5.98 -22.70 0.78
CA GLY A 152 -6.92 -22.98 -0.30
C GLY A 152 -7.35 -21.76 -1.13
N ASP A 153 -6.96 -20.54 -0.75
CA ASP A 153 -7.27 -19.33 -1.53
C ASP A 153 -6.17 -18.95 -2.53
N GLY A 154 -4.94 -19.44 -2.34
CA GLY A 154 -3.83 -19.27 -3.27
C GLY A 154 -4.18 -19.62 -4.72
N PRO A 155 -4.76 -20.81 -4.99
CA PRO A 155 -5.15 -21.23 -6.33
C PRO A 155 -6.05 -20.25 -7.09
N LYS A 156 -6.91 -19.47 -6.40
CA LYS A 156 -7.79 -18.47 -7.02
C LYS A 156 -7.02 -17.29 -7.61
N THR A 157 -5.77 -17.08 -7.15
CA THR A 157 -4.90 -15.99 -7.59
C THR A 157 -3.94 -16.37 -8.70
N ALA A 158 -4.07 -17.56 -9.26
CA ALA A 158 -3.12 -18.11 -10.20
C ALA A 158 -3.00 -17.28 -11.48
N PHE A 159 -1.78 -17.28 -12.04
CA PHE A 159 -1.42 -16.60 -13.26
C PHE A 159 -0.30 -17.35 -13.99
N SER A 160 -0.21 -17.15 -15.31
CA SER A 160 0.79 -17.82 -16.14
C SER A 160 1.81 -16.85 -16.71
N THR A 161 3.07 -17.31 -16.75
CA THR A 161 4.18 -16.65 -17.45
C THR A 161 4.75 -17.59 -18.52
N LYS A 162 5.79 -17.15 -19.22
CA LYS A 162 6.57 -17.99 -20.14
C LYS A 162 7.25 -19.19 -19.42
N GLN A 163 7.56 -19.02 -18.12
CA GLN A 163 8.30 -20.03 -17.34
C GLN A 163 7.40 -21.01 -16.57
N GLY A 164 6.09 -20.76 -16.50
CA GLY A 164 5.19 -21.65 -15.79
C GLY A 164 3.93 -20.98 -15.28
N HIS A 165 3.24 -21.73 -14.45
CA HIS A 165 2.02 -21.32 -13.76
C HIS A 165 2.31 -21.12 -12.29
N TRP A 166 1.79 -20.04 -11.71
CA TRP A 166 2.14 -19.53 -10.38
C TRP A 166 0.91 -19.13 -9.62
N GLU A 167 0.95 -19.20 -8.30
CA GLU A 167 -0.09 -18.66 -7.42
C GLU A 167 0.52 -17.89 -6.24
N TYR A 168 -0.26 -16.97 -5.67
CA TYR A 168 0.19 -16.21 -4.51
C TYR A 168 -0.01 -16.99 -3.22
N LEU A 169 0.99 -16.94 -2.36
CA LEU A 169 0.93 -17.35 -0.95
C LEU A 169 0.51 -16.19 -0.06
N ARG A 170 0.73 -14.97 -0.52
CA ARG A 170 0.46 -13.73 0.21
C ARG A 170 -0.50 -12.85 -0.59
N LEU A 171 -1.20 -11.98 0.10
CA LEU A 171 -2.22 -11.09 -0.46
C LEU A 171 -1.65 -10.25 -1.61
N PRO A 172 -2.09 -10.45 -2.87
CA PRO A 172 -1.64 -9.65 -3.99
C PRO A 172 -2.40 -8.33 -4.09
N PHE A 173 -1.77 -7.36 -4.77
CA PHE A 173 -2.48 -6.16 -5.20
C PHE A 173 -3.60 -6.50 -6.17
N GLY A 174 -4.69 -5.74 -6.10
CA GLY A 174 -5.76 -5.84 -7.09
C GLY A 174 -6.88 -6.83 -6.76
N LEU A 175 -6.96 -7.43 -5.58
CA LEU A 175 -8.14 -8.14 -5.11
C LEU A 175 -9.22 -7.17 -4.61
N LYS A 176 -10.51 -7.59 -4.66
CA LYS A 176 -11.66 -6.74 -4.29
C LYS A 176 -11.65 -6.37 -2.82
N THR A 177 -11.35 -7.33 -1.96
CA THR A 177 -11.46 -7.22 -0.50
C THR A 177 -10.11 -6.94 0.18
N ALA A 178 -9.01 -6.82 -0.59
CA ALA A 178 -7.69 -6.55 -0.04
C ALA A 178 -7.60 -5.24 0.79
N PRO A 179 -8.16 -4.10 0.34
CA PRO A 179 -8.15 -2.87 1.14
C PRO A 179 -8.88 -3.03 2.47
N ALA A 180 -10.04 -3.68 2.48
CA ALA A 180 -10.82 -3.91 3.69
C ALA A 180 -10.08 -4.81 4.70
N THR A 181 -9.47 -5.91 4.23
CA THR A 181 -8.66 -6.79 5.08
C THR A 181 -7.48 -6.04 5.67
N PHE A 182 -6.76 -5.26 4.87
CA PHE A 182 -5.61 -4.50 5.34
C PHE A 182 -6.02 -3.45 6.37
N GLN A 183 -7.08 -2.69 6.11
CA GLN A 183 -7.58 -1.68 7.05
C GLN A 183 -8.05 -2.32 8.37
N LYS A 184 -8.78 -3.44 8.32
CA LYS A 184 -9.19 -4.19 9.52
C LYS A 184 -7.99 -4.64 10.35
N MET A 185 -6.97 -5.19 9.69
CA MET A 185 -5.74 -5.62 10.34
C MET A 185 -5.06 -4.42 11.02
N MET A 186 -4.88 -3.31 10.32
CA MET A 186 -4.24 -2.12 10.88
C MET A 186 -5.04 -1.51 12.03
N ASN A 187 -6.36 -1.48 11.93
CA ASN A 187 -7.24 -1.04 13.04
C ASN A 187 -7.09 -1.92 14.29
N SER A 188 -6.87 -3.23 14.09
CA SER A 188 -6.60 -4.17 15.20
C SER A 188 -5.21 -3.96 15.78
N VAL A 189 -4.20 -3.91 14.92
CA VAL A 189 -2.78 -3.72 15.31
C VAL A 189 -2.59 -2.42 16.08
N LEU A 190 -3.17 -1.32 15.61
CA LEU A 190 -3.06 0.00 16.23
C LEU A 190 -4.29 0.40 17.06
N SER A 191 -5.04 -0.61 17.56
CA SER A 191 -6.18 -0.38 18.44
C SER A 191 -5.78 0.46 19.67
N ARG A 192 -6.62 1.43 20.06
CA ARG A 192 -6.40 2.45 21.09
C ARG A 192 -5.34 3.51 20.74
N LEU A 193 -4.55 3.34 19.68
CA LEU A 193 -3.60 4.36 19.20
C LEU A 193 -4.22 5.22 18.10
N THR A 194 -5.09 4.62 17.29
CA THR A 194 -5.83 5.36 16.24
C THR A 194 -6.74 6.41 16.89
N GLY A 195 -6.68 7.65 16.37
CA GLY A 195 -7.41 8.81 16.90
C GLY A 195 -6.73 9.52 18.07
N THR A 196 -5.76 8.90 18.76
CA THR A 196 -5.03 9.47 19.89
C THR A 196 -3.55 9.72 19.59
N CYS A 197 -2.91 8.78 18.96
CA CYS A 197 -1.48 8.81 18.61
C CYS A 197 -1.24 8.97 17.12
N CYS A 198 -2.06 8.31 16.31
CA CYS A 198 -1.91 8.25 14.85
C CYS A 198 -3.26 8.11 14.16
N PHE A 199 -3.24 8.29 12.84
CA PHE A 199 -4.28 7.82 11.93
C PHE A 199 -3.70 6.85 10.94
N VAL A 200 -4.54 5.94 10.46
CA VAL A 200 -4.17 4.89 9.51
C VAL A 200 -5.17 4.89 8.36
N TYR A 201 -4.66 5.02 7.18
CA TYR A 201 -5.43 4.85 5.95
C TYR A 201 -4.69 3.89 5.04
N LEU A 202 -5.12 2.62 5.03
CA LEU A 202 -4.43 1.54 4.33
C LEU A 202 -2.94 1.44 4.75
N ASP A 203 -2.02 1.58 3.79
CA ASP A 203 -0.56 1.47 3.97
C ASP A 203 0.07 2.69 4.65
N ASP A 204 -0.66 3.80 4.72
CA ASP A 204 -0.17 5.08 5.21
C ASP A 204 -0.55 5.30 6.69
N ILE A 205 0.44 5.48 7.56
CA ILE A 205 0.25 5.83 8.97
C ILE A 205 0.77 7.26 9.17
N VAL A 206 -0.03 8.13 9.75
CA VAL A 206 0.40 9.47 10.17
C VAL A 206 0.34 9.60 11.69
N LEU A 207 1.49 9.83 12.31
CA LEU A 207 1.63 10.19 13.71
C LEU A 207 1.65 11.70 13.85
N TYR A 208 1.02 12.21 14.89
CA TYR A 208 0.93 13.64 15.16
C TYR A 208 1.15 13.95 16.65
N ALA A 209 1.80 15.07 16.93
CA ALA A 209 2.10 15.49 18.30
C ALA A 209 2.27 17.01 18.44
N ARG A 210 2.05 17.53 19.65
CA ARG A 210 2.21 18.95 20.01
C ARG A 210 3.62 19.27 20.51
N SER A 211 4.32 18.28 21.06
CA SER A 211 5.67 18.42 21.60
C SER A 211 6.60 17.29 21.11
N LEU A 212 7.91 17.48 21.24
CA LEU A 212 8.91 16.47 20.91
C LEU A 212 8.83 15.24 21.81
N ALA A 213 8.60 15.46 23.12
CA ALA A 213 8.50 14.36 24.07
C ALA A 213 7.25 13.49 23.80
N GLU A 214 6.12 14.13 23.47
CA GLU A 214 4.91 13.42 23.07
C GLU A 214 5.13 12.64 21.77
N HIS A 215 5.80 13.27 20.79
CA HIS A 215 6.11 12.62 19.52
C HIS A 215 6.96 11.36 19.71
N ASP A 216 7.99 11.44 20.58
CA ASP A 216 8.86 10.31 20.90
C ASP A 216 8.08 9.14 21.51
N ALA A 217 7.33 9.42 22.56
CA ALA A 217 6.54 8.41 23.24
C ALA A 217 5.57 7.70 22.27
N LYS A 218 4.82 8.48 21.48
CA LYS A 218 3.87 7.95 20.49
C LYS A 218 4.57 7.13 19.39
N LEU A 219 5.72 7.59 18.90
CA LEU A 219 6.47 6.89 17.84
C LEU A 219 6.96 5.54 18.32
N ARG A 220 7.53 5.47 19.53
CA ARG A 220 7.98 4.22 20.15
C ARG A 220 6.81 3.25 20.32
N GLU A 221 5.68 3.71 20.83
CA GLU A 221 4.49 2.88 21.02
C GLU A 221 3.97 2.29 19.69
N ILE A 222 3.95 3.10 18.62
CA ILE A 222 3.55 2.63 17.29
C ILE A 222 4.57 1.60 16.76
N LEU A 223 5.88 1.88 16.84
CA LEU A 223 6.92 0.97 16.36
C LEU A 223 6.93 -0.35 17.14
N ASP A 224 6.76 -0.33 18.46
CA ASP A 224 6.64 -1.53 19.30
C ASP A 224 5.44 -2.37 18.90
N ARG A 225 4.31 -1.72 18.62
CA ARG A 225 3.11 -2.40 18.15
C ARG A 225 3.32 -3.07 16.80
N LEU A 226 3.90 -2.35 15.83
CA LEU A 226 4.22 -2.90 14.52
C LEU A 226 5.22 -4.06 14.62
N ARG A 227 6.24 -3.94 15.50
CA ARG A 227 7.23 -5.00 15.77
C ARG A 227 6.58 -6.27 16.31
N THR A 228 5.67 -6.13 17.27
CA THR A 228 4.92 -7.24 17.86
C THR A 228 4.16 -8.07 16.80
N TYR A 229 3.61 -7.39 15.81
CA TYR A 229 2.89 -8.01 14.70
C TYR A 229 3.76 -8.29 13.46
N LYS A 230 5.09 -8.17 13.58
CA LYS A 230 6.07 -8.46 12.53
C LYS A 230 5.86 -7.65 11.24
N LEU A 231 5.32 -6.46 11.35
CA LEU A 231 5.11 -5.56 10.20
C LEU A 231 6.37 -4.76 9.91
N LYS A 232 6.69 -4.57 8.64
CA LYS A 232 7.90 -3.85 8.17
C LYS A 232 7.55 -2.56 7.47
N LEU A 233 8.41 -1.56 7.64
CA LEU A 233 8.32 -0.23 7.06
C LEU A 233 9.30 -0.06 5.88
N GLN A 234 8.92 0.78 4.92
CA GLN A 234 9.74 1.18 3.77
C GLN A 234 10.51 2.47 4.12
N PRO A 235 11.81 2.39 4.47
CA PRO A 235 12.54 3.55 5.01
C PRO A 235 12.57 4.75 4.05
N GLU A 236 12.72 4.51 2.73
CA GLU A 236 12.82 5.58 1.73
C GLU A 236 11.53 6.40 1.59
N LYS A 237 10.40 5.83 2.03
CA LYS A 237 9.10 6.51 1.97
C LYS A 237 8.68 7.09 3.31
N CYS A 238 9.31 6.69 4.41
CA CYS A 238 9.02 7.24 5.73
C CYS A 238 9.54 8.67 5.87
N GLN A 239 8.75 9.51 6.51
CA GLN A 239 9.11 10.90 6.80
C GLN A 239 9.03 11.14 8.29
N PHE A 240 10.18 11.29 8.95
CA PHE A 240 10.24 11.43 10.40
C PHE A 240 10.33 12.89 10.84
N LEU A 241 9.64 13.21 11.93
CA LEU A 241 9.72 14.46 12.70
C LEU A 241 9.66 15.72 11.81
N ARG A 242 8.66 15.79 10.96
CA ARG A 242 8.41 16.91 10.06
C ARG A 242 7.49 17.94 10.73
N LYS A 243 7.62 19.21 10.33
CA LYS A 243 6.68 20.29 10.68
C LYS A 243 5.54 20.40 9.68
N GLU A 244 5.71 19.78 8.55
CA GLU A 244 4.80 19.73 7.42
C GLU A 244 4.92 18.37 6.73
N VAL A 245 3.80 17.75 6.41
CA VAL A 245 3.72 16.48 5.69
C VAL A 245 2.63 16.52 4.64
N THR A 246 2.83 15.76 3.55
CA THR A 246 1.75 15.47 2.60
C THR A 246 1.15 14.11 2.95
N TYR A 247 -0.15 14.09 3.22
CA TYR A 247 -0.89 12.89 3.59
C TYR A 247 -2.23 12.86 2.87
N LEU A 248 -2.56 11.78 2.19
CA LEU A 248 -3.80 11.58 1.42
C LEU A 248 -4.15 12.74 0.45
N GLY A 249 -3.13 13.36 -0.15
CA GLY A 249 -3.31 14.46 -1.09
C GLY A 249 -3.52 15.84 -0.46
N HIS A 250 -3.34 15.95 0.86
CA HIS A 250 -3.38 17.19 1.61
C HIS A 250 -2.01 17.52 2.19
N GLN A 251 -1.68 18.80 2.24
CA GLN A 251 -0.53 19.32 2.95
C GLN A 251 -0.97 19.76 4.35
N ILE A 252 -0.38 19.14 5.37
CA ILE A 252 -0.72 19.34 6.78
C ILE A 252 0.43 20.08 7.45
N THR A 253 0.10 21.19 8.12
CA THR A 253 1.04 22.04 8.85
C THR A 253 0.44 22.42 10.20
N ASN A 254 1.23 23.07 11.05
CA ASN A 254 0.73 23.66 12.30
C ASN A 254 -0.24 24.85 12.08
N ALA A 255 -0.32 25.39 10.87
CA ALA A 255 -1.23 26.47 10.50
C ALA A 255 -2.58 25.95 9.96
N GLY A 256 -2.71 24.61 9.80
CA GLY A 256 -3.90 23.96 9.28
C GLY A 256 -3.61 23.01 8.12
N VAL A 257 -4.68 22.59 7.46
CA VAL A 257 -4.68 21.65 6.34
C VAL A 257 -5.06 22.38 5.06
N ARG A 258 -4.37 22.08 3.97
CA ARG A 258 -4.65 22.59 2.62
C ARG A 258 -4.46 21.49 1.59
N LEU A 259 -5.01 21.66 0.41
CA LEU A 259 -4.74 20.76 -0.71
C LEU A 259 -3.26 20.77 -1.09
N ASP A 260 -2.74 19.59 -1.48
CA ASP A 260 -1.38 19.49 -2.01
C ASP A 260 -1.22 20.41 -3.24
N PRO A 261 -0.29 21.39 -3.20
CA PRO A 261 -0.07 22.31 -4.32
C PRO A 261 0.19 21.61 -5.66
N GLN A 262 0.80 20.41 -5.64
CA GLN A 262 0.99 19.62 -6.85
C GLN A 262 -0.32 19.10 -7.44
N LYS A 263 -1.33 18.88 -6.62
CA LYS A 263 -2.66 18.47 -7.07
C LYS A 263 -3.43 19.67 -7.62
N VAL A 264 -3.37 20.81 -6.95
CA VAL A 264 -3.95 22.07 -7.42
C VAL A 264 -3.38 22.45 -8.79
N ALA A 265 -2.05 22.43 -8.94
CA ALA A 265 -1.39 22.72 -10.21
C ALA A 265 -1.79 21.77 -11.35
N LYS A 266 -2.16 20.51 -11.05
CA LYS A 266 -2.69 19.58 -12.07
C LYS A 266 -4.09 19.97 -12.53
N ILE A 267 -4.94 20.42 -11.60
CA ILE A 267 -6.28 20.91 -11.91
C ILE A 267 -6.19 22.16 -12.77
N GLU A 268 -5.36 23.12 -12.37
CA GLU A 268 -5.15 24.37 -13.11
C GLU A 268 -4.61 24.17 -14.54
N ARG A 269 -3.75 23.17 -14.71
CA ARG A 269 -3.14 22.82 -16.01
C ARG A 269 -3.97 21.85 -16.84
N PHE A 270 -5.13 21.44 -16.34
CA PHE A 270 -5.99 20.54 -17.11
C PHE A 270 -6.53 21.27 -18.33
N PRO A 271 -6.36 20.72 -19.55
CA PRO A 271 -6.87 21.36 -20.75
C PRO A 271 -8.40 21.50 -20.68
N THR A 272 -8.93 22.57 -21.27
CA THR A 272 -10.38 22.78 -21.36
C THR A 272 -11.04 21.54 -21.99
N PRO A 273 -11.99 20.89 -21.31
CA PRO A 273 -12.66 19.70 -21.83
C PRO A 273 -13.41 20.02 -23.13
N THR A 274 -13.17 19.25 -24.17
CA THR A 274 -13.78 19.41 -25.50
C THR A 274 -14.88 18.39 -25.77
N ASN A 275 -15.00 17.36 -24.96
CA ASN A 275 -15.99 16.30 -25.10
C ASN A 275 -16.49 15.78 -23.73
N PRO A 276 -17.63 15.07 -23.70
CA PRO A 276 -18.22 14.55 -22.43
C PRO A 276 -17.30 13.63 -21.63
N ARG A 277 -16.41 12.91 -22.30
CA ARG A 277 -15.46 12.01 -21.64
C ARG A 277 -14.38 12.79 -20.88
N GLU A 278 -13.84 13.83 -21.49
CA GLU A 278 -12.88 14.74 -20.86
C GLU A 278 -13.51 15.52 -19.72
N LEU A 279 -14.75 15.97 -19.90
CA LEU A 279 -15.53 16.65 -18.85
C LEU A 279 -15.73 15.73 -17.64
N LYS A 280 -16.10 14.45 -17.85
CA LYS A 280 -16.20 13.47 -16.76
C LYS A 280 -14.87 13.23 -16.07
N ALA A 281 -13.75 13.17 -16.83
CA ALA A 281 -12.42 13.00 -16.25
C ALA A 281 -12.02 14.22 -15.41
N PHE A 282 -12.25 15.44 -15.92
CA PHE A 282 -12.03 16.67 -15.17
C PHE A 282 -12.87 16.71 -13.88
N TRP A 283 -14.18 16.46 -14.00
CA TRP A 283 -15.11 16.47 -12.86
C TRP A 283 -14.70 15.43 -11.81
N GLY A 284 -14.37 14.20 -12.23
CA GLY A 284 -13.88 13.16 -11.32
C GLY A 284 -12.58 13.52 -10.61
N MET A 285 -11.73 14.33 -11.24
CA MET A 285 -10.51 14.84 -10.61
C MET A 285 -10.80 15.94 -9.58
N VAL A 286 -11.68 16.87 -9.92
CA VAL A 286 -12.03 18.01 -9.04
C VAL A 286 -12.89 17.58 -7.86
N SER A 287 -13.86 16.67 -8.08
CA SER A 287 -14.76 16.19 -7.02
C SER A 287 -14.12 15.26 -5.99
N TYR A 288 -12.87 14.83 -6.22
CA TYR A 288 -12.12 14.05 -5.24
C TYR A 288 -11.58 14.92 -4.09
N TYR A 289 -11.44 16.22 -4.30
CA TYR A 289 -10.93 17.20 -3.35
C TYR A 289 -12.00 18.24 -2.97
#